data_05b6d1940f078f5b4a37b352af3d1f41
#
_entry.id   05b6d1940f078f5b4a37b352af3d1f41
#
_cell.length_a   1.000
_cell.length_b   1.000
_cell.length_c   1.000
_cell.angle_alpha   90.00
_cell.angle_beta   90.00
_cell.angle_gamma   90.00
#
_symmetry.space_group_name_H-M   'P 1'
#
loop_
_entity.id
_entity.type
_entity.pdbx_description
1 polymer ?
#
loop_
_entity_poly.entity_id
_entity_poly.type
_entity_poly.pdbx_seq_one_letter_code
_entity_poly.pdbx_strand_id
1 'polypeptide(L)'
;MIFERFDLVVVPFPFTDIHATIKRPAVVLSDPIKFGLETGQNLMAMVTRAQQSSWSSDLPIDDIEIAGLTGPSFVRLKLFNIENQLVIRRMGRLGESDIRQLKARLIEHFSLN
;
A
#
# COMPACT_ATOMS: atom_id res chain seq x y z
N MET A 1 15.86 -6.13 -1.17
CA MET A 1 15.20 -5.72 0.08
C MET A 1 13.83 -6.36 0.17
N ILE A 2 13.47 -6.84 1.35
CA ILE A 2 12.17 -7.47 1.60
C ILE A 2 11.32 -6.49 2.38
N PHE A 3 10.11 -6.23 1.88
CA PHE A 3 9.15 -5.36 2.56
C PHE A 3 8.13 -6.22 3.29
N GLU A 4 7.76 -5.81 4.49
CA GLU A 4 6.78 -6.54 5.29
C GLU A 4 5.35 -6.12 4.94
N ARG A 5 4.39 -7.00 5.23
CA ARG A 5 2.99 -6.64 5.06
C ARG A 5 2.68 -5.37 5.83
N PHE A 6 1.91 -4.52 5.20
CA PHE A 6 1.44 -3.23 5.73
C PHE A 6 2.54 -2.18 5.88
N ASP A 7 3.72 -2.42 5.31
CA ASP A 7 4.67 -1.34 5.10
C ASP A 7 4.10 -0.35 4.09
N LEU A 8 4.37 0.93 4.31
CA LEU A 8 4.16 1.95 3.28
C LEU A 8 5.47 2.14 2.54
N VAL A 9 5.38 2.15 1.24
CA VAL A 9 6.55 2.28 0.36
C VAL A 9 6.27 3.33 -0.71
N VAL A 10 7.33 3.81 -1.33
CA VAL A 10 7.24 4.71 -2.47
C VAL A 10 7.44 3.89 -3.74
N VAL A 11 6.52 4.04 -4.68
CA VAL A 11 6.58 3.33 -5.97
C VAL A 11 6.56 4.34 -7.11
N PRO A 12 7.14 3.99 -8.27
CA PRO A 12 7.06 4.83 -9.46
C PRO A 12 5.66 4.75 -10.06
N PHE A 13 5.27 5.79 -10.77
CA PHE A 13 4.02 5.78 -11.52
C PHE A 13 4.33 6.27 -12.94
N PRO A 14 4.13 5.45 -13.96
CA PRO A 14 3.55 4.11 -13.93
C PRO A 14 4.44 3.08 -13.21
N PHE A 15 3.85 1.99 -12.72
CA PHE A 15 4.52 1.01 -11.86
C PHE A 15 5.62 0.20 -12.55
N THR A 16 5.77 0.34 -13.83
CA THR A 16 6.72 -0.45 -14.62
C THR A 16 7.97 0.33 -15.01
N ASP A 17 8.07 1.60 -14.61
CA ASP A 17 9.17 2.47 -15.03
C ASP A 17 9.84 3.12 -13.81
N ILE A 18 11.03 2.61 -13.46
CA ILE A 18 11.80 3.15 -12.33
C ILE A 18 12.23 4.59 -12.56
N HIS A 19 12.27 5.03 -13.80
CA HIS A 19 12.64 6.40 -14.16
C HIS A 19 11.44 7.35 -14.23
N ALA A 20 10.25 6.88 -13.92
CA ALA A 20 9.06 7.73 -13.86
C ALA A 20 9.29 8.90 -12.91
N THR A 21 8.87 10.09 -13.31
CA THR A 21 9.03 11.29 -12.49
C THR A 21 7.99 11.38 -11.37
N ILE A 22 6.83 10.74 -11.56
CA ILE A 22 5.77 10.71 -10.55
C ILE A 22 6.01 9.52 -9.63
N LYS A 23 5.96 9.80 -8.33
CA LYS A 23 6.12 8.78 -7.30
C LYS A 23 4.91 8.81 -6.38
N ARG A 24 4.46 7.65 -5.94
CA ARG A 24 3.26 7.55 -5.10
C ARG A 24 3.48 6.60 -3.94
N PRO A 25 2.81 6.84 -2.81
CA PRO A 25 2.84 5.88 -1.72
C PRO A 25 1.89 4.72 -1.98
N ALA A 26 2.25 3.56 -1.45
CA ALA A 26 1.44 2.35 -1.55
C ALA A 26 1.65 1.50 -0.31
N VAL A 27 0.68 0.63 -0.03
CA VAL A 27 0.72 -0.29 1.10
C VAL A 27 0.97 -1.70 0.59
N VAL A 28 1.95 -2.39 1.18
CA VAL A 28 2.25 -3.79 0.87
C VAL A 28 1.16 -4.67 1.49
N LEU A 29 0.50 -5.47 0.66
CA LEU A 29 -0.58 -6.35 1.11
C LEU A 29 -0.16 -7.82 1.15
N SER A 30 0.74 -8.24 0.27
CA SER A 30 1.13 -9.64 0.16
C SER A 30 2.15 -10.03 1.23
N ASP A 31 2.15 -11.32 1.55
CA ASP A 31 3.12 -11.89 2.47
C ASP A 31 4.51 -11.88 1.81
N PRO A 32 5.54 -11.34 2.48
CA PRO A 32 6.86 -11.24 1.89
C PRO A 32 7.55 -12.59 1.69
N ILE A 33 7.21 -13.58 2.52
CA ILE A 33 7.84 -14.90 2.43
C ILE A 33 7.06 -15.78 1.47
N LYS A 34 5.74 -15.89 1.66
CA LYS A 34 4.91 -16.80 0.87
C LYS A 34 4.70 -16.35 -0.56
N PHE A 35 4.80 -15.06 -0.83
CA PHE A 35 4.57 -14.52 -2.16
C PHE A 35 5.77 -13.76 -2.70
N GLY A 36 6.30 -12.81 -1.91
CA GLY A 36 7.36 -11.93 -2.36
C GLY A 36 8.64 -12.62 -2.75
N LEU A 37 9.13 -13.54 -1.92
CA LEU A 37 10.38 -14.25 -2.20
C LEU A 37 10.24 -15.20 -3.39
N GLU A 38 9.09 -15.86 -3.53
CA GLU A 38 8.89 -16.79 -4.63
C GLU A 38 8.73 -16.13 -5.98
N THR A 39 8.02 -15.01 -6.01
CA THR A 39 7.62 -14.39 -7.27
C THR A 39 8.46 -13.18 -7.64
N GLY A 40 9.14 -12.57 -6.67
CA GLY A 40 9.80 -11.28 -6.86
C GLY A 40 8.81 -10.13 -6.98
N GLN A 41 7.52 -10.39 -6.73
CA GLN A 41 6.44 -9.43 -6.86
C GLN A 41 5.83 -9.10 -5.51
N ASN A 42 5.21 -7.94 -5.40
CA ASN A 42 4.44 -7.53 -4.23
C ASN A 42 3.08 -7.05 -4.68
N LEU A 43 2.03 -7.52 -3.99
CA LEU A 43 0.68 -7.00 -4.20
C LEU A 43 0.48 -5.80 -3.29
N MET A 44 0.03 -4.71 -3.87
CA MET A 44 -0.09 -3.44 -3.15
C MET A 44 -1.43 -2.77 -3.38
N ALA A 45 -1.79 -1.88 -2.47
CA ALA A 45 -2.92 -0.96 -2.62
C ALA A 45 -2.37 0.47 -2.65
N MET A 46 -3.04 1.33 -3.41
CA MET A 46 -2.64 2.73 -3.52
C MET A 46 -3.01 3.51 -2.26
N VAL A 47 -2.20 4.52 -1.96
CA VAL A 47 -2.53 5.51 -0.92
C VAL A 47 -2.77 6.85 -1.62
N THR A 48 -3.90 7.48 -1.29
CA THR A 48 -4.37 8.69 -1.95
C THR A 48 -4.64 9.79 -0.92
N ARG A 49 -4.39 11.04 -1.30
CA ARG A 49 -4.71 12.19 -0.44
C ARG A 49 -6.21 12.30 -0.21
N ALA A 50 -6.58 12.66 1.02
CA ALA A 50 -8.00 12.69 1.44
C ALA A 50 -8.84 13.71 0.70
N GLN A 51 -8.24 14.74 0.10
CA GLN A 51 -8.99 15.74 -0.67
C GLN A 51 -9.36 15.30 -2.07
N GLN A 52 -8.90 14.13 -2.50
CA GLN A 52 -9.29 13.57 -3.79
C GLN A 52 -10.69 12.96 -3.69
N SER A 53 -11.31 12.70 -4.84
CA SER A 53 -12.59 12.02 -4.87
C SER A 53 -12.49 10.67 -4.19
N SER A 54 -13.50 10.30 -3.39
CA SER A 54 -13.43 9.07 -2.62
C SER A 54 -14.23 7.94 -3.28
N TRP A 55 -13.72 6.72 -3.07
CA TRP A 55 -14.47 5.49 -3.36
C TRP A 55 -15.12 5.03 -2.06
N SER A 56 -16.24 4.33 -2.15
CA SER A 56 -16.93 3.84 -0.94
C SER A 56 -16.06 2.92 -0.08
N SER A 57 -15.09 2.24 -0.69
CA SER A 57 -14.19 1.34 0.01
C SER A 57 -12.93 2.02 0.54
N ASP A 58 -12.75 3.32 0.30
CA ASP A 58 -11.56 4.02 0.81
C ASP A 58 -11.51 3.98 2.33
N LEU A 59 -10.32 3.75 2.86
CA LEU A 59 -10.10 3.63 4.29
C LEU A 59 -9.17 4.74 4.78
N PRO A 60 -9.68 5.70 5.57
CA PRO A 60 -8.81 6.74 6.13
C PRO A 60 -7.72 6.13 7.00
N ILE A 61 -6.51 6.67 6.89
CA ILE A 61 -5.38 6.26 7.71
C ILE A 61 -5.37 7.14 8.95
N ASP A 62 -5.52 6.52 10.13
CA ASP A 62 -5.58 7.26 11.40
C ASP A 62 -4.20 7.73 11.85
N ASP A 63 -3.20 6.85 11.77
CA ASP A 63 -1.85 7.16 12.22
C ASP A 63 -0.95 7.52 11.04
N ILE A 64 -1.08 8.73 10.55
CA ILE A 64 -0.31 9.21 9.41
C ILE A 64 1.17 9.38 9.73
N GLU A 65 1.50 9.61 11.00
CA GLU A 65 2.88 9.81 11.42
C GLU A 65 3.71 8.54 11.28
N ILE A 66 3.23 7.43 11.83
CA ILE A 66 3.95 6.16 11.74
C ILE A 66 4.00 5.65 10.29
N ALA A 67 3.01 6.02 9.51
CA ALA A 67 2.95 5.69 8.09
C ALA A 67 3.95 6.49 7.24
N GLY A 68 4.51 7.55 7.80
CA GLY A 68 5.44 8.40 7.08
C GLY A 68 4.75 9.37 6.12
N LEU A 69 3.47 9.63 6.33
CA LEU A 69 2.69 10.51 5.48
C LEU A 69 2.72 11.94 6.00
N THR A 70 2.53 12.91 5.10
CA THR A 70 2.60 14.33 5.44
C THR A 70 1.25 14.98 5.65
N GLY A 71 0.17 14.26 5.41
CA GLY A 71 -1.18 14.79 5.58
C GLY A 71 -2.24 13.71 5.50
N PRO A 72 -3.51 14.09 5.70
CA PRO A 72 -4.63 13.14 5.67
C PRO A 72 -4.65 12.36 4.36
N SER A 73 -4.75 11.04 4.49
CA SER A 73 -4.70 10.12 3.35
C SER A 73 -5.58 8.92 3.63
N PHE A 74 -5.91 8.18 2.61
CA PHE A 74 -6.62 6.91 2.78
C PHE A 74 -6.05 5.83 1.86
N VAL A 75 -6.24 4.58 2.29
CA VAL A 75 -5.90 3.42 1.48
C VAL A 75 -7.03 3.21 0.49
N ARG A 76 -6.70 3.13 -0.78
CA ARG A 76 -7.65 2.87 -1.85
C ARG A 76 -7.41 1.47 -2.39
N LEU A 77 -8.46 0.68 -2.49
CA LEU A 77 -8.35 -0.69 -2.98
C LEU A 77 -8.23 -0.73 -4.51
N LYS A 78 -7.34 0.08 -5.01
CA LYS A 78 -6.85 0.04 -6.39
C LYS A 78 -5.58 -0.79 -6.32
N LEU A 79 -5.73 -2.08 -6.59
CA LEU A 79 -4.68 -3.06 -6.34
C LEU A 79 -3.80 -3.27 -7.56
N PHE A 80 -2.53 -3.54 -7.32
CA PHE A 80 -1.57 -3.78 -8.40
C PHE A 80 -0.42 -4.63 -7.87
N ASN A 81 0.25 -5.33 -8.79
CA ASN A 81 1.49 -6.02 -8.50
C ASN A 81 2.65 -5.19 -9.01
N ILE A 82 3.75 -5.21 -8.27
CA ILE A 82 4.97 -4.52 -8.69
C ILE A 82 6.18 -5.38 -8.34
N GLU A 83 7.17 -5.41 -9.24
CA GLU A 83 8.42 -6.11 -8.96
C GLU A 83 9.12 -5.44 -7.78
N ASN A 84 9.65 -6.27 -6.88
CA ASN A 84 10.30 -5.79 -5.66
C ASN A 84 11.41 -4.77 -5.95
N GLN A 85 12.17 -5.02 -7.01
CA GLN A 85 13.28 -4.14 -7.37
C GLN A 85 12.85 -2.76 -7.85
N LEU A 86 11.59 -2.58 -8.23
CA LEU A 86 11.07 -1.29 -8.67
C LEU A 86 10.57 -0.43 -7.52
N VAL A 87 10.44 -0.99 -6.33
CA VAL A 87 10.05 -0.21 -5.15
C VAL A 87 11.20 0.70 -4.76
N ILE A 88 10.92 1.99 -4.62
CA ILE A 88 11.96 2.99 -4.44
C ILE A 88 12.52 2.98 -3.01
N ARG A 89 11.61 2.99 -2.01
CA ARG A 89 12.03 2.95 -0.61
C ARG A 89 10.83 2.70 0.30
N ARG A 90 11.13 2.31 1.54
CA ARG A 90 10.13 2.21 2.60
C ARG A 90 9.96 3.59 3.23
N MET A 91 8.73 4.02 3.45
CA MET A 91 8.47 5.30 4.10
C MET A 91 7.94 5.15 5.53
N GLY A 92 7.32 4.04 5.86
CA GLY A 92 6.76 3.80 7.17
C GLY A 92 5.96 2.52 7.19
N ARG A 93 4.99 2.45 8.10
CA ARG A 93 4.11 1.28 8.20
C ARG A 93 2.75 1.74 8.73
N LEU A 94 1.73 0.94 8.49
CA LEU A 94 0.43 1.20 9.09
C LEU A 94 0.47 0.90 10.58
N GLY A 95 -0.23 1.71 11.37
CA GLY A 95 -0.42 1.44 12.78
C GLY A 95 -1.37 0.26 13.01
N GLU A 96 -1.40 -0.28 14.22
CA GLU A 96 -2.19 -1.46 14.53
C GLU A 96 -3.68 -1.29 14.24
N SER A 97 -4.25 -0.15 14.58
CA SER A 97 -5.66 0.13 14.31
C SER A 97 -5.94 0.14 12.81
N ASP A 98 -5.05 0.79 12.06
CA ASP A 98 -5.20 0.85 10.61
C ASP A 98 -5.07 -0.53 9.97
N ILE A 99 -4.15 -1.35 10.50
CA ILE A 99 -4.00 -2.73 10.03
C ILE A 99 -5.27 -3.53 10.24
N ARG A 100 -5.87 -3.43 11.44
CA ARG A 100 -7.10 -4.16 11.74
C ARG A 100 -8.23 -3.74 10.81
N GLN A 101 -8.37 -2.45 10.58
CA GLN A 101 -9.41 -1.93 9.70
C GLN A 101 -9.19 -2.34 8.26
N LEU A 102 -7.94 -2.33 7.81
CA LEU A 102 -7.62 -2.75 6.44
C LEU A 102 -7.89 -4.24 6.24
N LYS A 103 -7.50 -5.08 7.20
CA LYS A 103 -7.80 -6.52 7.14
C LYS A 103 -9.30 -6.76 7.02
N ALA A 104 -10.10 -6.10 7.85
CA ALA A 104 -11.55 -6.23 7.79
C ALA A 104 -12.10 -5.79 6.44
N ARG A 105 -11.58 -4.70 5.91
CA ARG A 105 -12.02 -4.18 4.61
C ARG A 105 -11.66 -5.12 3.47
N LEU A 106 -10.49 -5.76 3.53
CA LEU A 106 -10.07 -6.71 2.51
C LEU A 106 -10.94 -7.97 2.55
N ILE A 107 -11.26 -8.47 3.73
CA ILE A 107 -12.17 -9.61 3.88
C ILE A 107 -13.52 -9.29 3.24
N GLU A 108 -14.06 -8.12 3.54
CA GLU A 108 -15.33 -7.66 2.98
C GLU A 108 -15.26 -7.47 1.47
N HIS A 109 -14.20 -6.82 1.01
CA HIS A 109 -14.01 -6.51 -0.42
C HIS A 109 -13.94 -7.76 -1.27
N PHE A 110 -13.29 -8.81 -0.77
CA PHE A 110 -13.14 -10.07 -1.49
C PHE A 110 -14.18 -11.12 -1.07
N SER A 111 -15.06 -10.77 -0.16
CA SER A 111 -16.09 -11.70 0.35
C SER A 111 -15.49 -12.99 0.88
N LEU A 112 -14.46 -12.87 1.71
CA LEU A 112 -13.70 -14.02 2.22
C LEU A 112 -14.23 -14.58 3.56
N ASN A 113 -15.46 -14.31 3.92
CA ASN A 113 -16.03 -14.81 5.18
C ASN A 113 -17.20 -15.72 4.96
#